data_88ed43a6134f4f82a0b5d5ba36dcbb13
#
_entry.id   88ed43a6134f4f82a0b5d5ba36dcbb13
#
_cell.length_a   1.000
_cell.length_b   1.000
_cell.length_c   1.000
_cell.angle_alpha   90.00
_cell.angle_beta   90.00
_cell.angle_gamma   90.00
#
_symmetry.space_group_name_H-M   'P 1'
#
loop_
_entity.id
_entity.type
_entity.pdbx_description
1 polymer ?
#
loop_
_entity_poly.entity_id
_entity_poly.type
_entity_poly.pdbx_seq_one_letter_code
_entity_poly.pdbx_strand_id
1 'polypeptide(L)'
;MRNITILTESDYENIEHWAALRYSISQIALMLNIDIAELRMAMQNPSSEFARRYNSGKLKSSIKRREKLLEMAEKGSIWAMQTLDGYEQNQREDELMP
;
A
#
# COMPACT_ATOMS: atom_id res chain seq x y z
N MET A 1 -7.07 24.09 -7.51
CA MET A 1 -6.58 22.81 -6.94
C MET A 1 -6.24 22.98 -5.46
N ARG A 2 -6.47 21.94 -4.69
CA ARG A 2 -6.07 21.93 -3.28
C ARG A 2 -4.55 21.75 -3.16
N ASN A 3 -3.98 22.25 -2.09
CA ASN A 3 -2.57 22.04 -1.76
C ASN A 3 -2.46 20.86 -0.78
N ILE A 4 -1.42 20.04 -0.95
CA ILE A 4 -1.20 18.87 -0.08
C ILE A 4 -1.09 19.25 1.41
N THR A 5 -0.64 20.46 1.72
CA THR A 5 -0.47 20.92 3.12
C THR A 5 -1.78 21.12 3.86
N ILE A 6 -2.92 21.20 3.16
CA ILE A 6 -4.23 21.41 3.78
C ILE A 6 -5.04 20.12 3.94
N LEU A 7 -4.43 18.95 3.66
CA LEU A 7 -5.10 17.68 3.84
C LEU A 7 -5.43 17.44 5.31
N THR A 8 -6.67 17.01 5.57
CA THR A 8 -7.15 16.71 6.92
C THR A 8 -6.90 15.25 7.25
N GLU A 9 -7.11 14.88 8.52
CA GLU A 9 -7.06 13.48 8.93
C GLU A 9 -8.08 12.64 8.15
N SER A 10 -9.27 13.20 7.90
CA SER A 10 -10.29 12.51 7.09
C SER A 10 -9.78 12.24 5.66
N ASP A 11 -9.07 13.20 5.07
CA ASP A 11 -8.46 13.00 3.74
C ASP A 11 -7.44 11.85 3.78
N TYR A 12 -6.60 11.80 4.81
CA TYR A 12 -5.61 10.74 4.97
C TYR A 12 -6.24 9.37 5.22
N GLU A 13 -7.33 9.30 5.95
CA GLU A 13 -8.09 8.06 6.11
C GLU A 13 -8.62 7.56 4.77
N ASN A 14 -9.12 8.48 3.94
CA ASN A 14 -9.55 8.15 2.58
C ASN A 14 -8.39 7.65 1.72
N ILE A 15 -7.22 8.30 1.83
CA ILE A 15 -6.02 7.88 1.10
C ILE A 15 -5.64 6.43 1.46
N GLU A 16 -5.65 6.08 2.74
CA GLU A 16 -5.39 4.71 3.18
C GLU A 16 -6.40 3.73 2.58
N HIS A 17 -7.68 4.10 2.62
CA HIS A 17 -8.75 3.26 2.10
C HIS A 17 -8.61 3.05 0.58
N TRP A 18 -8.38 4.13 -0.16
CA TRP A 18 -8.21 4.05 -1.62
C TRP A 18 -6.95 3.27 -2.01
N ALA A 19 -5.86 3.44 -1.27
CA ALA A 19 -4.64 2.66 -1.49
C ALA A 19 -4.88 1.16 -1.26
N ALA A 20 -5.66 0.82 -0.24
CA ALA A 20 -6.06 -0.57 0.02
C ALA A 20 -6.90 -1.15 -1.12
N LEU A 21 -7.72 -0.31 -1.77
CA LEU A 21 -8.53 -0.69 -2.93
C LEU A 21 -7.73 -0.67 -4.24
N ARG A 22 -6.44 -0.37 -4.18
CA ARG A 22 -5.52 -0.38 -5.32
C ARG A 22 -5.69 0.78 -6.29
N TYR A 23 -6.27 1.89 -5.86
CA TYR A 23 -6.29 3.10 -6.68
C TYR A 23 -4.86 3.64 -6.83
N SER A 24 -4.54 4.10 -8.03
CA SER A 24 -3.23 4.68 -8.33
C SER A 24 -3.09 6.09 -7.73
N ILE A 25 -1.85 6.57 -7.64
CA ILE A 25 -1.60 7.94 -7.20
C ILE A 25 -2.31 8.95 -8.12
N SER A 26 -2.34 8.69 -9.42
CA SER A 26 -3.05 9.55 -10.38
C SER A 26 -4.54 9.64 -10.07
N GLN A 27 -5.17 8.51 -9.76
CA GLN A 27 -6.60 8.47 -9.42
C GLN A 27 -6.87 9.17 -8.09
N ILE A 28 -6.02 8.95 -7.10
CA ILE A 28 -6.14 9.62 -5.79
C ILE A 28 -5.99 11.13 -5.94
N ALA A 29 -5.06 11.59 -6.78
CA ALA A 29 -4.88 13.01 -7.06
C ALA A 29 -6.17 13.64 -7.62
N LEU A 30 -6.85 12.94 -8.53
CA LEU A 30 -8.13 13.39 -9.06
C LEU A 30 -9.20 13.45 -7.99
N MET A 31 -9.30 12.42 -7.14
CA MET A 31 -10.32 12.37 -6.09
C MET A 31 -10.10 13.44 -5.03
N LEU A 32 -8.84 13.78 -4.73
CA LEU A 32 -8.51 14.83 -3.76
C LEU A 32 -8.46 16.23 -4.39
N ASN A 33 -8.54 16.33 -5.70
CA ASN A 33 -8.34 17.58 -6.43
C ASN A 33 -7.01 18.25 -6.11
N ILE A 34 -5.93 17.45 -6.16
CA ILE A 34 -4.55 17.88 -5.93
C ILE A 34 -3.74 17.61 -7.19
N ASP A 35 -2.74 18.46 -7.45
CA ASP A 35 -1.82 18.24 -8.57
C ASP A 35 -1.05 16.93 -8.33
N ILE A 36 -1.06 16.05 -9.33
CA ILE A 36 -0.36 14.77 -9.25
C ILE A 36 1.14 14.95 -8.96
N ALA A 37 1.75 16.03 -9.46
CA ALA A 37 3.18 16.31 -9.23
C ALA A 37 3.47 16.48 -7.73
N GLU A 38 2.56 17.12 -6.98
CA GLU A 38 2.71 17.27 -5.53
C GLU A 38 2.69 15.90 -4.82
N LEU A 39 1.78 15.02 -5.21
CA LEU A 39 1.68 13.69 -4.61
C LEU A 39 2.89 12.83 -4.97
N ARG A 40 3.38 12.93 -6.21
CA ARG A 40 4.59 12.19 -6.61
C ARG A 40 5.82 12.66 -5.85
N MET A 41 5.95 13.97 -5.64
CA MET A 41 7.04 14.50 -4.82
C MET A 41 6.97 14.00 -3.38
N ALA A 42 5.76 13.98 -2.80
CA ALA A 42 5.55 13.47 -1.45
C ALA A 42 5.94 11.99 -1.36
N MET A 43 5.66 11.19 -2.39
CA MET A 43 6.03 9.77 -2.41
C MET A 43 7.54 9.55 -2.45
N GLN A 44 8.31 10.50 -2.95
CA GLN A 44 9.78 10.41 -2.96
C GLN A 44 10.37 10.54 -1.56
N ASN A 45 9.62 11.09 -0.62
CA ASN A 45 10.02 11.18 0.79
C ASN A 45 9.23 10.16 1.61
N PRO A 46 9.85 9.01 1.98
CA PRO A 46 9.13 7.96 2.71
C PRO A 46 8.57 8.38 4.06
N SER A 47 9.11 9.45 4.66
CA SER A 47 8.62 9.96 5.94
C SER A 47 7.49 10.98 5.79
N SER A 48 7.12 11.36 4.57
CA SER A 48 5.97 12.25 4.37
C SER A 48 4.69 11.58 4.83
N GLU A 49 3.73 12.36 5.30
CA GLU A 49 2.44 11.83 5.75
C GLU A 49 1.72 11.10 4.63
N PHE A 50 1.72 11.66 3.42
CA PHE A 50 1.09 11.01 2.29
C PHE A 50 1.69 9.64 1.97
N ALA A 51 3.04 9.56 1.91
CA ALA A 51 3.72 8.30 1.60
C ALA A 51 3.43 7.24 2.66
N ARG A 52 3.48 7.62 3.94
CA ARG A 52 3.21 6.71 5.05
C ARG A 52 1.80 6.18 4.99
N ARG A 53 0.81 7.04 4.78
CA ARG A 53 -0.60 6.66 4.77
C ARG A 53 -0.94 5.83 3.52
N TYR A 54 -0.40 6.20 2.38
CA TYR A 54 -0.59 5.44 1.14
C TYR A 54 0.00 4.03 1.27
N ASN A 55 1.25 3.91 1.74
CA ASN A 55 1.90 2.62 1.91
C ASN A 55 1.24 1.78 3.00
N SER A 56 0.77 2.41 4.08
CA SER A 56 0.01 1.73 5.13
C SER A 56 -1.27 1.09 4.58
N GLY A 57 -2.00 1.81 3.73
CA GLY A 57 -3.21 1.29 3.09
C GLY A 57 -2.91 0.06 2.23
N LYS A 58 -1.84 0.11 1.46
CA LYS A 58 -1.41 -1.03 0.64
C LYS A 58 -1.06 -2.24 1.50
N LEU A 59 -0.35 -2.02 2.60
CA LEU A 59 0.02 -3.10 3.52
C LEU A 59 -1.20 -3.74 4.19
N LYS A 60 -2.18 -2.95 4.58
CA LYS A 60 -3.43 -3.47 5.17
C LYS A 60 -4.15 -4.41 4.21
N SER A 61 -4.21 -4.06 2.93
CA SER A 61 -4.78 -4.92 1.90
C SER A 61 -3.95 -6.19 1.72
N SER A 62 -2.63 -6.07 1.76
CA SER A 62 -1.71 -7.19 1.63
C SER A 62 -1.86 -8.19 2.79
N ILE A 63 -2.05 -7.70 4.01
CA ILE A 63 -2.27 -8.56 5.19
C ILE A 63 -3.49 -9.46 4.97
N LYS A 64 -4.62 -8.87 4.58
CA LYS A 64 -5.86 -9.64 4.34
C LYS A 64 -5.66 -10.71 3.27
N ARG A 65 -4.97 -10.36 2.18
CA ARG A 65 -4.72 -11.30 1.10
C ARG A 65 -3.80 -12.45 1.54
N ARG A 66 -2.77 -12.16 2.31
CA ARG A 66 -1.85 -13.18 2.82
C ARG A 66 -2.51 -14.11 3.82
N GLU A 67 -3.38 -13.57 4.67
CA GLU A 67 -4.20 -14.39 5.58
C GLU A 67 -5.08 -15.36 4.80
N LYS A 68 -5.69 -14.89 3.70
CA LYS A 68 -6.50 -15.73 2.84
C LYS A 68 -5.67 -16.82 2.16
N LEU A 69 -4.48 -16.47 1.70
CA LEU A 69 -3.55 -17.44 1.10
C LEU A 69 -3.15 -18.52 2.10
N LEU A 70 -2.86 -18.13 3.34
CA LEU A 70 -2.52 -19.08 4.39
C LEU A 70 -3.67 -20.07 4.65
N GLU A 71 -4.89 -19.57 4.75
CA GLU A 71 -6.08 -20.39 4.91
C GLU A 71 -6.21 -21.40 3.76
N MET A 72 -6.04 -20.92 2.51
CA MET A 72 -6.09 -21.79 1.32
C MET A 72 -4.97 -22.84 1.34
N ALA A 73 -3.75 -22.45 1.72
CA ALA A 73 -2.62 -23.37 1.82
C ALA A 73 -2.87 -24.46 2.84
N GLU A 74 -3.44 -24.12 4.00
CA GLU A 74 -3.80 -25.08 5.06
C GLU A 74 -4.86 -26.08 4.59
N LYS A 75 -5.68 -25.68 3.62
CA LYS A 75 -6.68 -26.55 2.98
C LYS A 75 -6.12 -27.36 1.80
N GLY A 76 -4.81 -27.26 1.54
CA GLY A 76 -4.13 -28.07 0.54
C GLY A 76 -3.89 -27.40 -0.81
N SER A 77 -4.12 -26.09 -0.95
CA SER A 77 -3.83 -25.39 -2.20
C SER A 77 -2.34 -25.27 -2.45
N ILE A 78 -1.84 -25.98 -3.46
CA ILE A 78 -0.43 -25.93 -3.84
C ILE A 78 -0.05 -24.53 -4.33
N TRP A 79 -0.93 -23.91 -5.10
CA TRP A 79 -0.69 -22.54 -5.58
C TRP A 79 -0.50 -21.54 -4.44
N ALA A 80 -1.36 -21.63 -3.40
CA ALA A 80 -1.25 -20.76 -2.24
C ALA A 80 0.05 -20.99 -1.47
N MET A 81 0.47 -22.25 -1.31
CA MET A 81 1.73 -22.61 -0.68
C MET A 81 2.92 -22.01 -1.43
N GLN A 82 2.94 -22.14 -2.76
CA GLN A 82 4.01 -21.61 -3.60
C GLN A 82 4.05 -20.09 -3.55
N THR A 83 2.90 -19.44 -3.51
CA THR A 83 2.81 -17.99 -3.42
C THR A 83 3.39 -17.50 -2.09
N LEU A 84 3.04 -18.16 -0.98
CA LEU A 84 3.57 -17.82 0.35
C LEU A 84 5.07 -18.08 0.43
N ASP A 85 5.57 -19.15 -0.19
CA ASP A 85 6.99 -19.44 -0.25
C ASP A 85 7.76 -18.34 -0.98
N GLY A 86 7.16 -17.77 -2.04
CA GLY A 86 7.72 -16.62 -2.72
C GLY A 86 7.85 -15.40 -1.81
N TYR A 87 6.86 -15.14 -0.98
CA TYR A 87 6.91 -14.05 0.01
C TYR A 87 7.99 -14.31 1.06
N GLU A 88 8.14 -15.54 1.53
CA GLU A 88 9.20 -15.93 2.47
C GLU A 88 10.58 -15.71 1.86
N GLN A 89 10.77 -16.04 0.59
CA GLN A 89 12.01 -15.80 -0.12
C GLN A 89 12.36 -14.32 -0.16
N ASN A 90 11.39 -13.47 -0.48
CA ASN A 90 11.58 -12.02 -0.50
C ASN A 90 11.94 -11.49 0.90
N GLN A 91 11.31 -12.03 1.94
CA GLN A 91 11.60 -11.67 3.32
C GLN A 91 13.06 -12.01 3.68
N ARG A 92 13.53 -13.18 3.31
CA ARG A 92 14.92 -13.61 3.55
C ARG A 92 15.93 -12.72 2.84
N GLU A 93 15.64 -12.35 1.59
CA GLU A 93 16.50 -11.45 0.82
C GLU A 93 16.61 -10.10 1.49
N ASP A 94 15.49 -9.55 1.96
CA ASP A 94 15.46 -8.27 2.65
C ASP A 94 16.25 -8.31 3.95
N GLU A 95 16.12 -9.39 4.73
CA GLU A 95 16.83 -9.59 6.00
C GLU A 95 18.34 -9.73 5.80
N LEU A 96 18.79 -10.23 4.65
CA LEU A 96 20.21 -10.42 4.34
C LEU A 96 20.88 -9.17 3.77
N MET A 97 20.09 -8.17 3.36
CA MET A 97 20.64 -6.92 2.84
C MET A 97 21.07 -6.02 3.99
N PRO A 98 22.26 -5.39 3.89
CA PRO A 98 22.76 -4.47 4.92
C PRO A 98 21.91 -3.19 5.00
#